data_5b49e513427bc414e52efd2cc9e2e85c
#
_entry.id   5b49e513427bc414e52efd2cc9e2e85c
#
_cell.length_a   1.000
_cell.length_b   1.000
_cell.length_c   1.000
_cell.angle_alpha   90.00
_cell.angle_beta   90.00
_cell.angle_gamma   90.00
#
_symmetry.space_group_name_H-M   'P 1'
#
loop_
_entity.id
_entity.type
_entity.pdbx_description
1 polymer ?
#
loop_
_entity_poly.entity_id
_entity_poly.type
_entity_poly.pdbx_seq_one_letter_code
_entity_poly.pdbx_strand_id
1 'polypeptide(L)'
;MWKTFGSYIKKKREKLRVNDSSYSQRQVALRIKVEPSYLSQVERGNQAPPSERTIVALAKDLNEDPDVLLALAGKVSSDLQKVIRKRPGAFCSINP
;
A
#
# COMPACT_ATOMS: atom_id res chain seq x y z
N MET A 1 -11.86 5.96 6.57
CA MET A 1 -11.25 5.96 5.25
C MET A 1 -9.95 5.17 5.23
N TRP A 2 -9.01 5.47 6.10
CA TRP A 2 -7.73 4.77 6.14
C TRP A 2 -7.78 3.39 6.78
N LYS A 3 -8.88 3.06 7.44
CA LYS A 3 -9.06 1.76 8.10
C LYS A 3 -9.06 0.61 7.11
N THR A 4 -9.60 0.81 5.91
CA THR A 4 -9.63 -0.24 4.89
C THR A 4 -8.21 -0.60 4.45
N PHE A 5 -7.37 0.41 4.19
CA PHE A 5 -5.98 0.19 3.82
C PHE A 5 -5.23 -0.50 4.95
N GLY A 6 -5.31 0.05 6.17
CA GLY A 6 -4.61 -0.50 7.32
C GLY A 6 -5.03 -1.93 7.64
N SER A 7 -6.32 -2.19 7.59
CA SER A 7 -6.87 -3.52 7.87
C SER A 7 -6.42 -4.53 6.83
N TYR A 8 -6.36 -4.13 5.56
CA TYR A 8 -5.92 -5.00 4.47
C TYR A 8 -4.46 -5.41 4.65
N ILE A 9 -3.56 -4.45 4.89
CA ILE A 9 -2.14 -4.76 5.05
C ILE A 9 -1.89 -5.57 6.31
N LYS A 10 -2.62 -5.30 7.38
CA LYS A 10 -2.51 -6.06 8.62
C LYS A 10 -2.88 -7.53 8.41
N LYS A 11 -4.00 -7.79 7.76
CA LYS A 11 -4.45 -9.15 7.48
C LYS A 11 -3.44 -9.89 6.60
N LYS A 12 -2.93 -9.24 5.57
CA LYS A 12 -1.94 -9.85 4.68
C LYS A 12 -0.67 -10.18 5.44
N ARG A 13 -0.18 -9.24 6.24
CA ARG A 13 1.02 -9.43 7.04
C ARG A 13 0.84 -10.58 8.03
N GLU A 14 -0.27 -10.61 8.76
CA GLU A 14 -0.54 -11.65 9.75
C GLU A 14 -0.68 -13.01 9.11
N LYS A 15 -1.27 -13.08 7.93
CA LYS A 15 -1.39 -14.33 7.19
C LYS A 15 -0.01 -14.89 6.84
N LEU A 16 0.91 -14.04 6.40
CA LEU A 16 2.27 -14.43 6.08
C LEU A 16 3.03 -14.81 7.35
N ARG A 17 2.76 -14.14 8.45
CA ARG A 17 3.43 -14.38 9.73
C ARG A 17 3.15 -15.77 10.28
N VAL A 18 2.03 -16.37 9.97
CA VAL A 18 1.69 -17.71 10.44
C VAL A 18 2.80 -18.70 10.14
N ASN A 19 3.42 -18.57 8.96
CA ASN A 19 4.48 -19.50 8.54
C ASN A 19 5.88 -18.85 8.54
N ASP A 20 5.99 -17.58 8.88
CA ASP A 20 7.26 -16.86 8.80
C ASP A 20 7.28 -15.69 9.79
N SER A 21 8.04 -15.84 10.86
CA SER A 21 8.14 -14.82 11.91
C SER A 21 8.76 -13.51 11.42
N SER A 22 9.39 -13.51 10.24
CA SER A 22 9.95 -12.27 9.67
C SER A 22 8.88 -11.30 9.20
N TYR A 23 7.60 -11.69 9.27
CA TYR A 23 6.48 -10.80 8.95
C TYR A 23 5.84 -10.19 10.18
N SER A 24 6.57 -10.14 11.30
CA SER A 24 6.12 -9.34 12.43
C SER A 24 6.10 -7.86 12.03
N GLN A 25 5.28 -7.07 12.73
CA GLN A 25 5.17 -5.65 12.45
C GLN A 25 6.54 -4.95 12.47
N ARG A 26 7.36 -5.30 13.46
CA ARG A 26 8.69 -4.73 13.60
C ARG A 26 9.60 -5.08 12.42
N GLN A 27 9.61 -6.34 12.00
CA GLN A 27 10.49 -6.78 10.91
C GLN A 27 10.07 -6.16 9.58
N VAL A 28 8.77 -6.12 9.30
CA VAL A 28 8.28 -5.48 8.08
C VAL A 28 8.63 -4.00 8.08
N ALA A 29 8.43 -3.31 9.21
CA ALA A 29 8.75 -1.88 9.31
C ALA A 29 10.23 -1.63 9.02
N LEU A 30 11.12 -2.48 9.55
CA LEU A 30 12.55 -2.35 9.30
C LEU A 30 12.88 -2.50 7.82
N ARG A 31 12.25 -3.48 7.15
CA ARG A 31 12.53 -3.73 5.73
C ARG A 31 12.04 -2.59 4.83
N ILE A 32 10.91 -1.98 5.17
CA ILE A 32 10.38 -0.87 4.37
C ILE A 32 10.88 0.50 4.89
N LYS A 33 11.76 0.48 5.88
CA LYS A 33 12.45 1.68 6.39
C LYS A 33 11.52 2.70 7.03
N VAL A 34 10.58 2.22 7.83
CA VAL A 34 9.72 3.09 8.63
C VAL A 34 9.81 2.67 10.09
N GLU A 35 9.36 3.55 10.99
CA GLU A 35 9.30 3.22 12.41
C GLU A 35 8.20 2.18 12.66
N PRO A 36 8.46 1.18 13.53
CA PRO A 36 7.42 0.19 13.87
C PRO A 36 6.15 0.83 14.43
N SER A 37 6.29 1.88 15.24
CA SER A 37 5.13 2.59 15.77
C SER A 37 4.31 3.25 14.67
N TYR A 38 4.97 3.76 13.63
CA TYR A 38 4.28 4.35 12.50
C TYR A 38 3.46 3.28 11.75
N LEU A 39 4.06 2.13 11.47
CA LEU A 39 3.35 1.04 10.80
C LEU A 39 2.16 0.58 11.64
N SER A 40 2.33 0.50 12.96
CA SER A 40 1.25 0.16 13.86
C SER A 40 0.07 1.12 13.73
N GLN A 41 0.35 2.42 13.68
CA GLN A 41 -0.70 3.44 13.53
C GLN A 41 -1.38 3.35 12.18
N VAL A 42 -0.62 3.08 11.11
CA VAL A 42 -1.18 2.92 9.77
C VAL A 42 -2.12 1.71 9.75
N GLU A 43 -1.72 0.59 10.36
CA GLU A 43 -2.55 -0.61 10.40
C GLU A 43 -3.84 -0.41 11.18
N ARG A 44 -3.82 0.47 12.18
CA ARG A 44 -5.01 0.80 12.96
C ARG A 44 -5.92 1.82 12.28
N GLY A 45 -5.46 2.42 11.20
CA GLY A 45 -6.20 3.47 10.52
C GLY A 45 -6.10 4.83 11.19
N ASN A 46 -5.14 4.99 12.11
CA ASN A 46 -4.93 6.26 12.84
C ASN A 46 -3.97 7.20 12.16
N GLN A 47 -3.30 6.73 11.10
CA GLN A 47 -2.38 7.52 10.31
C GLN A 47 -2.76 7.40 8.84
N ALA A 48 -2.53 8.46 8.08
CA ALA A 48 -2.71 8.43 6.64
C ALA A 48 -1.79 7.38 6.02
N PRO A 49 -2.20 6.78 4.89
CA PRO A 49 -1.31 5.86 4.18
C PRO A 49 0.01 6.50 3.84
N PRO A 50 1.10 5.72 3.79
CA PRO A 50 2.42 6.26 3.47
C PRO A 50 2.52 6.81 2.05
N SER A 51 3.68 7.37 1.71
CA SER A 51 3.96 7.81 0.36
C SER A 51 3.89 6.65 -0.64
N GLU A 52 3.74 6.98 -1.92
CA GLU A 52 3.72 5.96 -2.98
C GLU A 52 4.93 5.03 -2.89
N ARG A 53 6.12 5.59 -2.71
CA ARG A 53 7.36 4.78 -2.61
C ARG A 53 7.27 3.76 -1.49
N THR A 54 6.80 4.17 -0.32
CA THR A 54 6.69 3.28 0.83
C THR A 54 5.62 2.22 0.61
N ILE A 55 4.50 2.60 -0.03
CA ILE A 55 3.44 1.65 -0.35
C ILE A 55 3.93 0.60 -1.34
N VAL A 56 4.71 1.00 -2.35
CA VAL A 56 5.29 0.06 -3.30
C VAL A 56 6.24 -0.91 -2.59
N ALA A 57 7.09 -0.39 -1.69
CA ALA A 57 7.99 -1.24 -0.92
C ALA A 57 7.22 -2.23 -0.04
N LEU A 58 6.15 -1.77 0.60
CA LEU A 58 5.31 -2.60 1.44
C LEU A 58 4.62 -3.70 0.62
N ALA A 59 4.11 -3.35 -0.56
CA ALA A 59 3.47 -4.32 -1.43
C ALA A 59 4.44 -5.43 -1.83
N LYS A 60 5.64 -5.06 -2.22
CA LYS A 60 6.68 -6.05 -2.59
C LYS A 60 7.03 -6.93 -1.40
N ASP A 61 7.14 -6.35 -0.21
CA ASP A 61 7.48 -7.11 1.00
C ASP A 61 6.38 -8.12 1.36
N LEU A 62 5.12 -7.76 1.13
CA LEU A 62 3.97 -8.60 1.45
C LEU A 62 3.52 -9.48 0.28
N ASN A 63 4.25 -9.52 -0.83
CA ASN A 63 3.87 -10.25 -2.03
C ASN A 63 2.50 -9.83 -2.56
N GLU A 64 2.29 -8.53 -2.58
CA GLU A 64 1.03 -7.96 -3.06
C GLU A 64 1.29 -7.07 -4.28
N ASP A 65 0.26 -6.88 -5.10
CA ASP A 65 0.34 -6.00 -6.25
C ASP A 65 0.41 -4.54 -5.76
N PRO A 66 1.47 -3.79 -6.12
CA PRO A 66 1.58 -2.39 -5.70
C PRO A 66 0.38 -1.53 -6.12
N ASP A 67 -0.18 -1.78 -7.31
CA ASP A 67 -1.32 -1.01 -7.79
C ASP A 67 -2.57 -1.24 -6.93
N VAL A 68 -2.75 -2.46 -6.43
CA VAL A 68 -3.85 -2.77 -5.51
C VAL A 68 -3.71 -1.97 -4.23
N LEU A 69 -2.51 -1.96 -3.63
CA LEU A 69 -2.29 -1.21 -2.40
C LEU A 69 -2.42 0.29 -2.61
N LEU A 70 -1.92 0.80 -3.74
CA LEU A 70 -2.04 2.22 -4.06
C LEU A 70 -3.51 2.62 -4.22
N ALA A 71 -4.30 1.78 -4.89
CA ALA A 71 -5.72 2.04 -5.05
C ALA A 71 -6.44 2.06 -3.70
N LEU A 72 -6.11 1.13 -2.81
CA LEU A 72 -6.70 1.09 -1.47
C LEU A 72 -6.32 2.31 -0.64
N ALA A 73 -5.15 2.88 -0.90
CA ALA A 73 -4.69 4.09 -0.22
C ALA A 73 -5.27 5.37 -0.83
N GLY A 74 -6.07 5.24 -1.89
CA GLY A 74 -6.62 6.40 -2.59
C GLY A 74 -5.60 7.10 -3.47
N LYS A 75 -4.55 6.40 -3.90
CA LYS A 75 -3.48 6.95 -4.72
C LYS A 75 -3.47 6.26 -6.08
N VAL A 76 -2.97 6.99 -7.08
CA VAL A 76 -2.78 6.45 -8.43
C VAL A 76 -1.28 6.37 -8.68
N SER A 77 -0.81 5.26 -9.28
CA SER A 77 0.62 5.10 -9.54
C SER A 77 1.13 6.20 -10.48
N SER A 78 2.42 6.52 -10.35
CA SER A 78 3.05 7.55 -11.17
C SER A 78 2.93 7.24 -12.65
N ASP A 79 3.10 5.97 -13.02
CA ASP A 79 3.01 5.55 -14.42
C ASP A 79 1.60 5.76 -14.96
N LEU A 80 0.58 5.41 -14.18
CA LEU A 80 -0.80 5.59 -14.58
C LEU A 80 -1.14 7.08 -14.69
N GLN A 81 -0.63 7.91 -13.80
CA GLN A 81 -0.83 9.34 -13.85
C GLN A 81 -0.25 9.94 -15.15
N LYS A 82 0.92 9.47 -15.56
CA LYS A 82 1.53 9.92 -16.80
C LYS A 82 0.68 9.56 -18.01
N VAL A 83 0.12 8.38 -18.04
CA VAL A 83 -0.76 7.94 -19.12
C VAL A 83 -2.01 8.82 -19.17
N ILE A 84 -2.63 9.09 -18.04
CA ILE A 84 -3.81 9.96 -17.96
C ILE A 84 -3.51 11.37 -18.47
N ARG A 85 -2.37 11.94 -18.08
CA ARG A 85 -1.97 13.28 -18.51
C ARG A 85 -1.74 13.36 -20.00
N LYS A 86 -1.13 12.31 -20.57
CA LYS A 86 -0.83 12.30 -22.01
C LYS A 86 -2.06 12.03 -22.86
N ARG A 87 -3.02 11.27 -22.36
CA ARG A 87 -4.20 10.87 -23.13
C ARG A 87 -5.47 10.97 -22.30
N PRO A 88 -5.83 12.18 -21.84
CA PRO A 88 -7.03 12.32 -21.03
C PRO A 88 -8.31 11.92 -21.79
N GLY A 89 -8.34 12.17 -23.11
CA GLY A 89 -9.48 11.77 -23.92
C GLY A 89 -9.66 10.27 -24.04
N ALA A 90 -8.54 9.53 -24.14
CA ALA A 90 -8.60 8.08 -24.21
C ALA A 90 -9.16 7.49 -22.91
N PHE A 91 -8.78 8.06 -21.79
CA PHE A 91 -9.31 7.61 -20.50
C PHE A 91 -10.80 7.92 -20.39
N CYS A 92 -11.22 9.10 -20.80
CA CYS A 92 -12.62 9.49 -20.76
C CYS A 92 -13.49 8.69 -21.73
N SER A 93 -12.94 8.26 -22.88
CA SER A 93 -13.69 7.51 -23.88
C SER A 93 -14.06 6.09 -23.39
N ILE A 94 -13.34 5.55 -22.44
CA ILE A 94 -13.64 4.26 -21.85
C ILE A 94 -14.85 4.37 -20.95
N ASN A 95 -15.15 5.56 -20.50
CA ASN A 95 -16.20 5.82 -19.53
C ASN A 95 -17.22 6.80 -20.15
N PRO A 96 -18.11 6.32 -21.00
CA PRO A 96 -19.10 7.16 -21.68
C PRO A 96 -20.13 7.79 -20.76
#